data_aa01f946ec699aba2efe50f4ac3ea890
#
_entry.id   aa01f946ec699aba2efe50f4ac3ea890
#
_cell.length_a   1.000
_cell.length_b   1.000
_cell.length_c   1.000
_cell.angle_alpha   90.00
_cell.angle_beta   90.00
_cell.angle_gamma   90.00
#
_symmetry.space_group_name_H-M   'P 1'
#
loop_
_entity.id
_entity.type
_entity.pdbx_description
1 polymer ?
#
loop_
_entity_poly.entity_id
_entity_poly.type
_entity_poly.pdbx_seq_one_letter_code
_entity_poly.pdbx_strand_id
1 'polypeptide(L)'
;MTVQVDRYAAHIETLQKRTRQAIEREGIDGLVIHSGQGKRLFLDDNHYPFKVNPQFKAWLPVVDNPNCWLVVNGTDKPKLIFYRPLDFWHKVPPEPSEFWTDCFDIVMLKQADMVEKYLPFDKSRYAYVGEYIEVAKALGFENVNPDRVLHYLHYHRSFKTDYELACMREANQIAVRAHKAAADAFLAGESEFGINLAYNLAAQQGENDVPYTGIVALNEHAS
;
A
#
# COMPACT_ATOMS: atom_id res chain seq x y z
N MET A 1 16.58 -11.76 -7.07
CA MET A 1 15.25 -11.57 -7.68
C MET A 1 14.44 -12.87 -7.82
N THR A 2 15.01 -14.00 -8.23
CA THR A 2 14.28 -15.27 -8.46
C THR A 2 13.59 -15.85 -7.21
N VAL A 3 14.18 -15.70 -6.03
CA VAL A 3 13.62 -16.20 -4.75
C VAL A 3 12.34 -15.46 -4.32
N GLN A 4 12.09 -14.27 -4.85
CA GLN A 4 10.88 -13.49 -4.54
C GLN A 4 9.65 -13.95 -5.33
N VAL A 5 9.81 -14.42 -6.57
CA VAL A 5 8.69 -14.76 -7.45
C VAL A 5 7.89 -15.95 -6.90
N ASP A 6 8.58 -17.06 -6.57
CA ASP A 6 7.89 -18.26 -6.05
C ASP A 6 7.22 -18.01 -4.69
N ARG A 7 7.89 -17.24 -3.81
CA ARG A 7 7.32 -16.86 -2.52
C ARG A 7 6.13 -15.92 -2.66
N TYR A 8 6.14 -15.06 -3.70
CA TYR A 8 5.05 -14.11 -3.91
C TYR A 8 3.77 -14.81 -4.36
N ALA A 9 3.84 -15.80 -5.24
CA ALA A 9 2.68 -16.60 -5.63
C ALA A 9 2.04 -17.29 -4.40
N ALA A 10 2.83 -17.93 -3.55
CA ALA A 10 2.35 -18.54 -2.30
C ALA A 10 1.79 -17.51 -1.30
N HIS A 11 2.34 -16.29 -1.30
CA HIS A 11 1.79 -15.18 -0.52
C HIS A 11 0.39 -14.79 -1.01
N ILE A 12 0.20 -14.64 -2.33
CA ILE A 12 -1.11 -14.33 -2.92
C ILE A 12 -2.13 -15.45 -2.63
N GLU A 13 -1.75 -16.72 -2.72
CA GLU A 13 -2.60 -17.83 -2.32
C GLU A 13 -3.05 -17.74 -0.86
N THR A 14 -2.12 -17.34 0.02
CA THR A 14 -2.43 -17.13 1.44
C THR A 14 -3.43 -15.99 1.64
N LEU A 15 -3.26 -14.87 0.94
CA LEU A 15 -4.18 -13.74 0.99
C LEU A 15 -5.56 -14.11 0.41
N GLN A 16 -5.60 -14.86 -0.67
CA GLN A 16 -6.85 -15.40 -1.24
C GLN A 16 -7.58 -16.28 -0.22
N LYS A 17 -6.86 -17.20 0.45
CA LYS A 17 -7.45 -18.05 1.48
C LYS A 17 -8.03 -17.23 2.64
N ARG A 18 -7.30 -16.24 3.12
CA ARG A 18 -7.75 -15.33 4.20
C ARG A 18 -8.98 -14.53 3.75
N THR A 19 -8.99 -14.04 2.53
CA THR A 19 -10.14 -13.32 1.95
C THR A 19 -11.37 -14.21 1.89
N ARG A 20 -11.23 -15.45 1.41
CA ARG A 20 -12.34 -16.42 1.38
C ARG A 20 -12.94 -16.64 2.77
N GLN A 21 -12.09 -16.83 3.77
CA GLN A 21 -12.54 -17.00 5.16
C GLN A 21 -13.27 -15.76 5.70
N ALA A 22 -12.82 -14.55 5.35
CA ALA A 22 -13.51 -13.32 5.74
C ALA A 22 -14.88 -13.20 5.05
N ILE A 23 -14.96 -13.50 3.77
CA ILE A 23 -16.17 -13.49 2.94
C ILE A 23 -17.21 -14.47 3.50
N GLU A 24 -16.81 -15.71 3.77
CA GLU A 24 -17.69 -16.75 4.33
C GLU A 24 -18.24 -16.35 5.70
N ARG A 25 -17.43 -15.74 6.55
CA ARG A 25 -17.84 -15.28 7.88
C ARG A 25 -18.85 -14.14 7.86
N GLU A 26 -18.73 -13.25 6.90
CA GLU A 26 -19.53 -12.03 6.85
C GLU A 26 -20.70 -12.13 5.83
N GLY A 27 -20.78 -13.22 5.07
CA GLY A 27 -21.85 -13.46 4.11
C GLY A 27 -21.84 -12.48 2.93
N ILE A 28 -20.66 -12.07 2.51
CA ILE A 28 -20.42 -11.15 1.37
C ILE A 28 -19.75 -11.90 0.21
N ASP A 29 -19.74 -11.31 -0.98
CA ASP A 29 -19.18 -11.93 -2.18
C ASP A 29 -17.71 -11.58 -2.43
N GLY A 30 -17.20 -10.51 -1.82
CA GLY A 30 -15.81 -10.10 -2.00
C GLY A 30 -15.44 -8.80 -1.31
N LEU A 31 -14.19 -8.41 -1.54
CA LEU A 31 -13.63 -7.14 -1.09
C LEU A 31 -13.25 -6.28 -2.28
N VAL A 32 -13.46 -5.00 -2.16
CA VAL A 32 -12.92 -3.98 -3.07
C VAL A 32 -12.01 -3.07 -2.25
N ILE A 33 -10.72 -3.15 -2.51
CA ILE A 33 -9.68 -2.44 -1.76
C ILE A 33 -9.16 -1.30 -2.62
N HIS A 34 -9.28 -0.07 -2.10
CA HIS A 34 -8.84 1.13 -2.79
C HIS A 34 -7.44 1.54 -2.33
N SER A 35 -6.54 1.86 -3.25
CA SER A 35 -5.17 2.28 -2.91
C SER A 35 -5.12 3.62 -2.17
N GLY A 36 -6.14 4.45 -2.33
CA GLY A 36 -6.21 5.83 -1.86
C GLY A 36 -6.14 6.82 -3.01
N GLN A 37 -6.20 8.10 -2.69
CA GLN A 37 -6.14 9.21 -3.64
C GLN A 37 -5.08 10.24 -3.22
N GLY A 38 -4.51 10.95 -4.18
CA GLY A 38 -3.72 12.13 -3.90
C GLY A 38 -4.62 13.27 -3.36
N LYS A 39 -4.22 13.91 -2.26
CA LYS A 39 -4.93 15.04 -1.68
C LYS A 39 -4.14 16.32 -1.97
N ARG A 40 -4.78 17.27 -2.67
CA ARG A 40 -4.18 18.59 -2.92
C ARG A 40 -4.14 19.42 -1.62
N LEU A 41 -3.10 20.23 -1.51
CA LEU A 41 -3.05 21.29 -0.50
C LEU A 41 -4.15 22.33 -0.76
N PHE A 42 -4.61 22.97 0.30
CA PHE A 42 -5.69 23.96 0.18
C PHE A 42 -5.24 25.16 -0.65
N LEU A 43 -5.94 25.44 -1.75
CA LEU A 43 -5.66 26.52 -2.70
C LEU A 43 -4.24 26.47 -3.31
N ASP A 44 -3.67 25.27 -3.48
CA ASP A 44 -2.32 25.07 -4.00
C ASP A 44 -2.32 23.99 -5.10
N ASP A 45 -1.30 23.97 -5.94
CA ASP A 45 -1.09 22.94 -6.97
C ASP A 45 -0.39 21.71 -6.43
N ASN A 46 0.29 21.82 -5.29
CA ASN A 46 0.98 20.72 -4.64
C ASN A 46 0.02 19.75 -3.95
N HIS A 47 0.50 18.54 -3.71
CA HIS A 47 -0.22 17.49 -3.00
C HIS A 47 0.46 17.16 -1.67
N TYR A 48 -0.33 16.72 -0.69
CA TYR A 48 0.21 16.03 0.45
C TYR A 48 0.91 14.75 0.00
N PRO A 49 1.96 14.30 0.71
CA PRO A 49 2.59 13.02 0.43
C PRO A 49 1.56 11.88 0.41
N PHE A 50 1.52 11.16 -0.70
CA PHE A 50 0.63 10.01 -0.83
C PHE A 50 1.17 8.83 -0.02
N LYS A 51 0.31 8.17 0.75
CA LYS A 51 0.59 6.90 1.41
C LYS A 51 -0.48 5.90 1.00
N VAL A 52 -0.04 4.82 0.38
CA VAL A 52 -0.95 3.77 -0.07
C VAL A 52 -1.64 3.07 1.09
N ASN A 53 -2.92 2.72 0.91
CA ASN A 53 -3.69 1.92 1.85
C ASN A 53 -2.92 0.64 2.24
N PRO A 54 -2.67 0.38 3.54
CA PRO A 54 -1.93 -0.80 3.98
C PRO A 54 -2.56 -2.14 3.59
N GLN A 55 -3.89 -2.20 3.42
CA GLN A 55 -4.56 -3.40 2.95
C GLN A 55 -4.32 -3.63 1.46
N PHE A 56 -4.24 -2.56 0.65
CA PHE A 56 -3.84 -2.64 -0.76
C PHE A 56 -2.36 -3.05 -0.89
N LYS A 57 -1.47 -2.41 -0.12
CA LYS A 57 -0.03 -2.72 -0.09
C LYS A 57 0.27 -4.16 0.30
N ALA A 58 -0.58 -4.79 1.09
CA ALA A 58 -0.42 -6.20 1.46
C ALA A 58 -0.50 -7.14 0.23
N TRP A 59 -1.25 -6.76 -0.80
CA TRP A 59 -1.40 -7.51 -2.04
C TRP A 59 -0.37 -7.14 -3.10
N LEU A 60 -0.03 -5.87 -3.23
CA LEU A 60 0.67 -5.31 -4.38
C LEU A 60 1.82 -4.39 -3.97
N PRO A 61 3.00 -4.52 -4.57
CA PRO A 61 4.11 -3.58 -4.35
C PRO A 61 3.94 -2.24 -5.09
N VAL A 62 2.70 -1.84 -5.39
CA VAL A 62 2.35 -0.56 -6.02
C VAL A 62 2.07 0.45 -4.92
N VAL A 63 3.06 1.29 -4.60
CA VAL A 63 3.03 2.17 -3.40
C VAL A 63 2.87 3.66 -3.72
N ASP A 64 3.08 4.05 -4.96
CA ASP A 64 3.14 5.45 -5.44
C ASP A 64 2.05 5.79 -6.47
N ASN A 65 1.12 4.86 -6.74
CA ASN A 65 0.06 5.07 -7.73
C ASN A 65 -1.33 5.16 -7.04
N PRO A 66 -1.85 6.37 -6.82
CA PRO A 66 -3.19 6.57 -6.29
C PRO A 66 -4.28 6.12 -7.28
N ASN A 67 -5.52 6.05 -6.81
CA ASN A 67 -6.71 5.67 -7.59
C ASN A 67 -6.67 4.27 -8.23
N CYS A 68 -5.82 3.39 -7.73
CA CYS A 68 -5.87 1.96 -8.08
C CYS A 68 -6.88 1.23 -7.20
N TRP A 69 -7.50 0.19 -7.76
CA TRP A 69 -8.49 -0.61 -7.07
C TRP A 69 -8.18 -2.10 -7.23
N LEU A 70 -8.40 -2.85 -6.18
CA LEU A 70 -8.22 -4.28 -6.18
C LEU A 70 -9.54 -4.97 -5.82
N VAL A 71 -10.03 -5.84 -6.68
CA VAL A 71 -11.23 -6.65 -6.44
C VAL A 71 -10.81 -8.09 -6.19
N VAL A 72 -11.22 -8.64 -5.06
CA VAL A 72 -10.89 -10.00 -4.62
C VAL A 72 -12.10 -10.72 -4.05
N ASN A 73 -12.29 -11.99 -4.43
CA ASN A 73 -13.35 -12.84 -3.91
C ASN A 73 -12.82 -14.14 -3.25
N GLY A 74 -11.51 -14.27 -3.15
CA GLY A 74 -10.85 -15.40 -2.52
C GLY A 74 -10.76 -16.68 -3.39
N THR A 75 -11.30 -16.68 -4.58
CA THR A 75 -11.31 -17.84 -5.50
C THR A 75 -10.73 -17.51 -6.87
N ASP A 76 -11.26 -16.47 -7.51
CA ASP A 76 -10.81 -16.07 -8.83
C ASP A 76 -9.49 -15.31 -8.74
N LYS A 77 -8.79 -15.20 -9.86
CA LYS A 77 -7.59 -14.38 -9.97
C LYS A 77 -7.93 -12.93 -9.58
N PRO A 78 -7.21 -12.31 -8.65
CA PRO A 78 -7.49 -10.94 -8.22
C PRO A 78 -7.47 -9.96 -9.39
N LYS A 79 -8.47 -9.07 -9.46
CA LYS A 79 -8.52 -8.05 -10.50
C LYS A 79 -7.92 -6.75 -9.98
N LEU A 80 -6.85 -6.30 -10.63
CA LEU A 80 -6.26 -4.99 -10.41
C LEU A 80 -6.77 -4.00 -11.44
N ILE A 81 -7.43 -2.94 -11.00
CA ILE A 81 -7.79 -1.79 -11.82
C ILE A 81 -6.67 -0.75 -11.62
N PHE A 82 -5.74 -0.72 -12.56
CA PHE A 82 -4.53 0.09 -12.47
C PHE A 82 -4.75 1.46 -13.09
N TYR A 83 -4.63 2.51 -12.28
CA TYR A 83 -4.82 3.88 -12.72
C TYR A 83 -3.63 4.35 -13.57
N ARG A 84 -3.90 4.70 -14.81
CA ARG A 84 -2.89 5.13 -15.79
C ARG A 84 -3.45 6.27 -16.65
N PRO A 85 -3.58 7.48 -16.05
CA PRO A 85 -4.10 8.64 -16.78
C PRO A 85 -3.12 9.08 -17.85
N LEU A 86 -3.68 9.64 -18.93
CA LEU A 86 -2.91 10.44 -19.88
C LEU A 86 -3.02 11.91 -19.43
N ASP A 87 -1.90 12.46 -19.02
CA ASP A 87 -1.81 13.83 -18.52
C ASP A 87 -0.61 14.53 -19.21
N PHE A 88 -0.79 15.80 -19.52
CA PHE A 88 0.27 16.60 -20.12
C PHE A 88 1.38 16.94 -19.12
N TRP A 89 1.03 17.12 -17.85
CA TRP A 89 1.93 17.62 -16.80
C TRP A 89 2.66 16.52 -16.03
N HIS A 90 2.09 15.32 -15.98
CA HIS A 90 2.62 14.25 -15.17
C HIS A 90 3.13 13.10 -16.03
N LYS A 91 4.21 12.48 -15.58
CA LYS A 91 4.69 11.25 -16.20
C LYS A 91 3.63 10.16 -16.07
N VAL A 92 3.19 9.65 -17.21
CA VAL A 92 2.25 8.50 -17.22
C VAL A 92 2.92 7.31 -16.57
N PRO A 93 2.29 6.65 -15.56
CA PRO A 93 2.83 5.43 -14.99
C PRO A 93 3.12 4.38 -16.08
N PRO A 94 4.24 3.66 -16.03
CA PRO A 94 4.51 2.58 -16.97
C PRO A 94 3.43 1.49 -16.86
N GLU A 95 3.26 0.71 -17.92
CA GLU A 95 2.46 -0.50 -17.80
C GLU A 95 3.17 -1.48 -16.86
N PRO A 96 2.43 -2.08 -15.91
CA PRO A 96 3.02 -3.07 -15.02
C PRO A 96 3.60 -4.25 -15.81
N SER A 97 4.84 -4.59 -15.53
CA SER A 97 5.56 -5.70 -16.18
C SER A 97 6.47 -6.45 -15.21
N GLU A 98 6.35 -6.14 -13.92
CA GLU A 98 7.19 -6.72 -12.88
C GLU A 98 6.70 -8.14 -12.49
N PHE A 99 7.49 -8.81 -11.68
CA PHE A 99 7.30 -10.22 -11.28
C PHE A 99 5.92 -10.56 -10.66
N TRP A 100 5.22 -9.57 -10.13
CA TRP A 100 3.93 -9.74 -9.46
C TRP A 100 2.73 -9.77 -10.42
N THR A 101 2.90 -9.28 -11.64
CA THR A 101 1.80 -9.06 -12.60
C THR A 101 1.06 -10.33 -12.99
N ASP A 102 1.75 -11.45 -13.07
CA ASP A 102 1.16 -12.75 -13.43
C ASP A 102 0.12 -13.23 -12.40
N CYS A 103 0.14 -12.69 -11.18
CA CYS A 103 -0.83 -13.02 -10.13
C CYS A 103 -2.16 -12.28 -10.25
N PHE A 104 -2.31 -11.33 -11.19
CA PHE A 104 -3.48 -10.44 -11.28
C PHE A 104 -4.03 -10.36 -12.71
N ASP A 105 -5.36 -10.20 -12.80
CA ASP A 105 -6.02 -9.70 -14.00
C ASP A 105 -5.97 -8.19 -13.99
N ILE A 106 -5.15 -7.59 -14.88
CA ILE A 106 -4.86 -6.16 -14.84
C ILE A 106 -5.68 -5.42 -15.91
N VAL A 107 -6.44 -4.42 -15.48
CA VAL A 107 -7.22 -3.52 -16.33
C VAL A 107 -6.70 -2.11 -16.18
N MET A 108 -6.48 -1.42 -17.31
CA MET A 108 -6.00 -0.02 -17.30
C MET A 108 -7.17 0.95 -17.16
N LEU A 109 -7.13 1.78 -16.11
CA LEU A 109 -8.07 2.86 -15.85
C LEU A 109 -7.47 4.18 -16.30
N LYS A 110 -8.01 4.80 -17.33
CA LYS A 110 -7.51 6.06 -17.89
C LYS A 110 -8.10 7.31 -17.21
N GLN A 111 -9.29 7.19 -16.66
CA GLN A 111 -10.02 8.28 -15.98
C GLN A 111 -10.62 7.72 -14.69
N ALA A 112 -10.38 8.40 -13.57
CA ALA A 112 -10.77 7.90 -12.25
C ALA A 112 -12.30 7.71 -12.09
N ASP A 113 -13.09 8.58 -12.72
CA ASP A 113 -14.57 8.52 -12.72
C ASP A 113 -15.14 7.33 -13.52
N MET A 114 -14.33 6.70 -14.37
CA MET A 114 -14.75 5.54 -15.15
C MET A 114 -14.57 4.20 -14.42
N VAL A 115 -14.12 4.23 -13.17
CA VAL A 115 -13.82 3.00 -12.39
C VAL A 115 -15.05 2.10 -12.24
N GLU A 116 -16.24 2.65 -12.17
CA GLU A 116 -17.49 1.91 -11.99
C GLU A 116 -17.68 0.80 -13.03
N LYS A 117 -17.19 0.99 -14.26
CA LYS A 117 -17.27 -0.01 -15.34
C LYS A 117 -16.53 -1.31 -15.05
N TYR A 118 -15.56 -1.27 -14.15
CA TYR A 118 -14.67 -2.38 -13.83
C TYR A 118 -14.96 -3.01 -12.46
N LEU A 119 -15.74 -2.30 -11.63
CA LEU A 119 -16.18 -2.76 -10.31
C LEU A 119 -17.29 -3.82 -10.43
N PRO A 120 -17.54 -4.62 -9.38
CA PRO A 120 -18.68 -5.52 -9.33
C PRO A 120 -20.01 -4.80 -9.59
N PHE A 121 -20.92 -5.45 -10.30
CA PHE A 121 -22.24 -4.87 -10.61
C PHE A 121 -23.05 -4.66 -9.32
N ASP A 122 -23.18 -5.70 -8.50
CA ASP A 122 -23.87 -5.63 -7.21
C ASP A 122 -22.87 -5.32 -6.09
N LYS A 123 -22.68 -4.04 -5.81
CA LYS A 123 -21.73 -3.56 -4.80
C LYS A 123 -22.25 -3.74 -3.37
N SER A 124 -23.56 -3.97 -3.17
CA SER A 124 -24.13 -4.24 -1.84
C SER A 124 -23.58 -5.53 -1.21
N ARG A 125 -23.15 -6.46 -2.06
CA ARG A 125 -22.57 -7.74 -1.65
C ARG A 125 -21.04 -7.72 -1.47
N TYR A 126 -20.41 -6.56 -1.67
CA TYR A 126 -18.97 -6.38 -1.50
C TYR A 126 -18.66 -5.42 -0.36
N ALA A 127 -17.58 -5.71 0.38
CA ALA A 127 -17.07 -4.75 1.35
C ALA A 127 -16.01 -3.86 0.71
N TYR A 128 -16.22 -2.56 0.76
CA TYR A 128 -15.19 -1.57 0.43
C TYR A 128 -14.21 -1.42 1.59
N VAL A 129 -12.91 -1.39 1.28
CA VAL A 129 -11.82 -1.17 2.25
C VAL A 129 -10.94 -0.01 1.78
N GLY A 130 -11.05 1.15 2.43
CA GLY A 130 -10.30 2.33 2.05
C GLY A 130 -10.71 3.60 2.79
N GLU A 131 -9.94 4.67 2.62
CA GLU A 131 -10.13 5.94 3.33
C GLU A 131 -11.25 6.81 2.76
N TYR A 132 -11.61 6.63 1.49
CA TYR A 132 -12.51 7.53 0.75
C TYR A 132 -13.96 7.05 0.82
N ILE A 133 -14.54 7.20 2.01
CA ILE A 133 -15.90 6.73 2.37
C ILE A 133 -16.96 7.33 1.44
N GLU A 134 -16.90 8.62 1.17
CA GLU A 134 -17.90 9.31 0.34
C GLU A 134 -17.84 8.84 -1.12
N VAL A 135 -16.66 8.55 -1.64
CA VAL A 135 -16.50 7.96 -2.98
C VAL A 135 -17.11 6.55 -3.02
N ALA A 136 -16.86 5.73 -2.01
CA ALA A 136 -17.42 4.40 -1.92
C ALA A 136 -18.95 4.42 -1.88
N LYS A 137 -19.55 5.31 -1.07
CA LYS A 137 -21.01 5.49 -0.98
C LYS A 137 -21.60 5.99 -2.31
N ALA A 138 -20.93 6.95 -2.95
CA ALA A 138 -21.37 7.47 -4.26
C ALA A 138 -21.33 6.39 -5.35
N LEU A 139 -20.42 5.42 -5.26
CA LEU A 139 -20.35 4.26 -6.13
C LEU A 139 -21.38 3.17 -5.80
N GLY A 140 -22.12 3.29 -4.68
CA GLY A 140 -23.17 2.36 -4.28
C GLY A 140 -22.71 1.23 -3.35
N PHE A 141 -21.54 1.34 -2.70
CA PHE A 141 -21.16 0.39 -1.66
C PHE A 141 -21.96 0.64 -0.37
N GLU A 142 -22.59 -0.40 0.15
CA GLU A 142 -23.31 -0.37 1.43
C GLU A 142 -22.39 -0.80 2.58
N ASN A 143 -21.53 -1.77 2.35
CA ASN A 143 -20.57 -2.29 3.33
C ASN A 143 -19.24 -1.53 3.23
N VAL A 144 -19.16 -0.36 3.86
CA VAL A 144 -17.97 0.50 3.82
C VAL A 144 -17.16 0.31 5.10
N ASN A 145 -15.94 -0.20 4.97
CA ASN A 145 -15.03 -0.47 6.07
C ASN A 145 -15.67 -1.26 7.24
N PRO A 146 -16.35 -2.39 6.99
CA PRO A 146 -17.05 -3.09 8.07
C PRO A 146 -16.05 -3.62 9.10
N ASP A 147 -16.25 -3.27 10.37
CA ASP A 147 -15.32 -3.55 11.47
C ASP A 147 -14.92 -5.02 11.57
N ARG A 148 -15.87 -5.94 11.37
CA ARG A 148 -15.60 -7.38 11.46
C ARG A 148 -14.65 -7.86 10.38
N VAL A 149 -14.76 -7.32 9.15
CA VAL A 149 -13.81 -7.58 8.06
C VAL A 149 -12.45 -6.98 8.40
N LEU A 150 -12.40 -5.72 8.82
CA LEU A 150 -11.16 -5.04 9.18
C LEU A 150 -10.43 -5.73 10.32
N HIS A 151 -11.13 -6.12 11.40
CA HIS A 151 -10.55 -6.87 12.52
C HIS A 151 -9.97 -8.20 12.07
N TYR A 152 -10.68 -8.92 11.18
CA TYR A 152 -10.18 -10.17 10.63
C TYR A 152 -8.89 -9.97 9.82
N LEU A 153 -8.88 -8.99 8.91
CA LEU A 153 -7.72 -8.66 8.09
C LEU A 153 -6.53 -8.22 8.96
N HIS A 154 -6.76 -7.34 9.94
CA HIS A 154 -5.71 -6.88 10.86
C HIS A 154 -5.10 -8.02 11.69
N TYR A 155 -5.93 -8.90 12.25
CA TYR A 155 -5.45 -10.05 13.00
C TYR A 155 -4.56 -10.94 12.14
N HIS A 156 -5.01 -11.27 10.92
CA HIS A 156 -4.25 -12.17 10.05
C HIS A 156 -2.97 -11.53 9.48
N ARG A 157 -2.90 -10.21 9.35
CA ARG A 157 -1.66 -9.51 8.98
C ARG A 157 -0.56 -9.61 10.03
N SER A 158 -0.88 -9.95 11.27
CA SER A 158 0.15 -10.20 12.29
C SER A 158 0.97 -11.47 12.00
N PHE A 159 0.41 -12.42 11.25
CA PHE A 159 1.09 -13.64 10.81
C PHE A 159 1.67 -13.44 9.42
N LYS A 160 2.99 -13.23 9.35
CA LYS A 160 3.69 -12.90 8.11
C LYS A 160 3.90 -14.16 7.26
N THR A 161 3.73 -14.01 5.96
CA THR A 161 4.12 -15.04 4.98
C THR A 161 5.63 -15.06 4.77
N ASP A 162 6.16 -16.09 4.12
CA ASP A 162 7.59 -16.19 3.81
C ASP A 162 8.08 -15.07 2.89
N TYR A 163 7.20 -14.58 2.00
CA TYR A 163 7.48 -13.40 1.18
C TYR A 163 7.63 -12.14 2.04
N GLU A 164 6.65 -11.88 2.93
CA GLU A 164 6.70 -10.73 3.84
C GLU A 164 7.91 -10.80 4.77
N LEU A 165 8.25 -11.99 5.29
CA LEU A 165 9.44 -12.18 6.11
C LEU A 165 10.73 -11.88 5.35
N ALA A 166 10.82 -12.26 4.07
CA ALA A 166 11.97 -11.95 3.23
C ALA A 166 12.12 -10.43 3.02
N CYS A 167 11.01 -9.74 2.69
CA CYS A 167 11.01 -8.28 2.54
C CYS A 167 11.37 -7.57 3.86
N MET A 168 10.84 -8.03 4.99
CA MET A 168 11.16 -7.47 6.30
C MET A 168 12.64 -7.66 6.68
N ARG A 169 13.25 -8.82 6.36
CA ARG A 169 14.68 -9.04 6.60
C ARG A 169 15.55 -8.09 5.79
N GLU A 170 15.21 -7.88 4.52
CA GLU A 170 15.93 -6.93 3.66
C GLU A 170 15.78 -5.49 4.17
N ALA A 171 14.56 -5.08 4.52
CA ALA A 171 14.31 -3.76 5.12
C ALA A 171 15.08 -3.56 6.43
N ASN A 172 15.16 -4.57 7.28
CA ASN A 172 15.97 -4.51 8.51
C ASN A 172 17.48 -4.35 8.23
N GLN A 173 18.00 -5.01 7.19
CA GLN A 173 19.43 -4.83 6.81
C GLN A 173 19.70 -3.39 6.35
N ILE A 174 18.76 -2.78 5.62
CA ILE A 174 18.83 -1.36 5.24
C ILE A 174 18.81 -0.48 6.49
N ALA A 175 17.86 -0.72 7.39
CA ALA A 175 17.70 0.04 8.63
C ALA A 175 18.94 -0.05 9.53
N VAL A 176 19.57 -1.22 9.65
CA VAL A 176 20.83 -1.39 10.42
C VAL A 176 21.94 -0.51 9.88
N ARG A 177 22.12 -0.45 8.55
CA ARG A 177 23.12 0.44 7.94
C ARG A 177 22.80 1.91 8.21
N ALA A 178 21.54 2.30 8.11
CA ALA A 178 21.08 3.66 8.35
C ALA A 178 21.27 4.08 9.82
N HIS A 179 20.91 3.21 10.76
CA HIS A 179 21.14 3.47 12.19
C HIS A 179 22.62 3.58 12.54
N LYS A 180 23.48 2.78 11.88
CA LYS A 180 24.93 2.91 12.08
C LYS A 180 25.44 4.25 11.58
N ALA A 181 25.01 4.71 10.40
CA ALA A 181 25.39 6.03 9.89
C ALA A 181 24.91 7.17 10.81
N ALA A 182 23.69 7.05 11.36
CA ALA A 182 23.18 8.01 12.35
C ALA A 182 24.02 8.01 13.65
N ALA A 183 24.42 6.84 14.14
CA ALA A 183 25.28 6.74 15.32
C ALA A 183 26.68 7.35 15.08
N ASP A 184 27.28 7.11 13.90
CA ASP A 184 28.56 7.69 13.53
C ASP A 184 28.46 9.23 13.44
N ALA A 185 27.39 9.77 12.86
CA ALA A 185 27.10 11.20 12.79
C ALA A 185 26.92 11.80 14.19
N PHE A 186 26.20 11.14 15.10
CA PHE A 186 26.05 11.53 16.49
C PHE A 186 27.41 11.64 17.19
N LEU A 187 28.27 10.62 17.05
CA LEU A 187 29.59 10.60 17.65
C LEU A 187 30.52 11.68 17.06
N ALA A 188 30.28 12.08 15.82
CA ALA A 188 30.98 13.18 15.17
C ALA A 188 30.51 14.57 15.64
N GLY A 189 29.46 14.66 16.47
CA GLY A 189 28.93 15.90 16.99
C GLY A 189 27.98 16.65 16.05
N GLU A 190 27.39 15.92 15.10
CA GLU A 190 26.42 16.49 14.17
C GLU A 190 25.12 16.94 14.90
N SER A 191 24.42 17.90 14.29
CA SER A 191 23.11 18.34 14.74
C SER A 191 22.04 17.27 14.53
N GLU A 192 20.87 17.42 15.16
CA GLU A 192 19.69 16.55 14.93
C GLU A 192 19.35 16.43 13.44
N PHE A 193 19.44 17.53 12.69
CA PHE A 193 19.27 17.54 11.25
C PHE A 193 20.35 16.73 10.53
N GLY A 194 21.62 16.89 10.90
CA GLY A 194 22.75 16.16 10.30
C GLY A 194 22.65 14.64 10.55
N ILE A 195 22.24 14.23 11.75
CA ILE A 195 22.01 12.83 12.10
C ILE A 195 20.85 12.23 11.28
N ASN A 196 19.73 12.96 11.16
CA ASN A 196 18.59 12.52 10.35
C ASN A 196 18.98 12.40 8.86
N LEU A 197 19.75 13.37 8.36
CA LEU A 197 20.25 13.34 6.98
C LEU A 197 21.16 12.14 6.72
N ALA A 198 22.09 11.84 7.66
CA ALA A 198 22.97 10.67 7.57
C ALA A 198 22.18 9.36 7.51
N TYR A 199 21.12 9.23 8.32
CA TYR A 199 20.20 8.10 8.28
C TYR A 199 19.54 7.95 6.91
N ASN A 200 18.90 9.00 6.40
CA ASN A 200 18.17 8.98 5.13
C ASN A 200 19.07 8.69 3.93
N LEU A 201 20.29 9.26 3.91
CA LEU A 201 21.28 8.99 2.88
C LEU A 201 21.73 7.53 2.88
N ALA A 202 22.00 6.95 4.05
CA ALA A 202 22.42 5.55 4.18
C ALA A 202 21.27 4.58 3.86
N ALA A 203 20.01 4.96 4.16
CA ALA A 203 18.82 4.21 3.77
C ALA A 203 18.50 4.35 2.28
N GLN A 204 19.04 5.37 1.59
CA GLN A 204 18.65 5.77 0.23
C GLN A 204 17.14 6.03 0.12
N GLN A 205 16.58 6.67 1.13
CA GLN A 205 15.16 7.01 1.23
C GLN A 205 14.99 8.49 1.55
N GLY A 206 13.99 9.09 0.93
CA GLY A 206 13.53 10.41 1.31
C GLY A 206 12.69 10.35 2.60
N GLU A 207 12.41 11.50 3.19
CA GLU A 207 11.63 11.59 4.43
C GLU A 207 10.22 11.00 4.28
N ASN A 208 9.64 11.04 3.08
CA ASN A 208 8.33 10.47 2.79
C ASN A 208 8.34 8.98 2.45
N ASP A 209 9.51 8.39 2.20
CA ASP A 209 9.65 6.98 1.81
C ASP A 209 9.78 6.06 3.03
N VAL A 210 10.26 6.60 4.15
CA VAL A 210 10.38 5.85 5.41
C VAL A 210 9.00 5.49 5.97
N PRO A 211 8.87 4.40 6.76
CA PRO A 211 7.58 3.98 7.34
C PRO A 211 6.93 5.04 8.23
N TYR A 212 7.74 5.82 8.93
CA TYR A 212 7.36 6.97 9.76
C TYR A 212 8.53 7.95 9.83
N THR A 213 8.23 9.23 10.05
CA THR A 213 9.23 10.29 10.15
C THR A 213 10.23 9.99 11.28
N GLY A 214 11.51 10.14 10.99
CA GLY A 214 12.57 9.99 11.99
C GLY A 214 12.43 11.00 13.11
N ILE A 215 12.59 10.55 14.36
CA ILE A 215 12.67 11.41 15.53
C ILE A 215 14.11 11.36 16.01
N VAL A 216 14.80 12.50 15.91
CA VAL A 216 16.17 12.69 16.42
C VAL A 216 16.10 13.83 17.41
N ALA A 217 16.47 13.56 18.65
CA ALA A 217 16.42 14.53 19.75
C ALA A 217 17.71 14.48 20.57
N LEU A 218 18.31 15.64 20.82
CA LEU A 218 19.54 15.81 21.58
C LEU A 218 19.28 16.70 22.80
N ASN A 219 20.03 16.45 23.88
CA ASN A 219 20.03 17.26 25.09
C ASN A 219 18.61 17.50 25.64
N GLU A 220 18.20 18.76 25.72
CA GLU A 220 16.90 19.18 26.23
C GLU A 220 15.71 18.69 25.35
N HIS A 221 15.96 18.37 24.10
CA HIS A 221 14.92 17.83 23.21
C HIS A 221 14.68 16.32 23.41
N ALA A 222 15.55 15.65 24.17
CA ALA A 222 15.48 14.18 24.37
C ALA A 222 14.56 13.76 25.51
N SER A 223 13.82 14.69 26.15
CA SER A 223 12.97 14.47 27.33
C SER A 223 11.48 14.49 27.00
#